data_b0c6cd6063b9396fdea4082ba541a898
#
_entry.id   b0c6cd6063b9396fdea4082ba541a898
#
_cell.length_a   1.000
_cell.length_b   1.000
_cell.length_c   1.000
_cell.angle_alpha   90.00
_cell.angle_beta   90.00
_cell.angle_gamma   90.00
#
_symmetry.space_group_name_H-M   'P 1'
#
loop_
_entity.id
_entity.type
_entity.pdbx_description
1 polymer ?
#
loop_
_entity_poly.entity_id
_entity_poly.type
_entity_poly.pdbx_seq_one_letter_code
_entity_poly.pdbx_strand_id
1 'polypeptide(L)' 'MIADVRERLEKVPFVPFVIRTSDGHEYSVPTVDHAFITPRGNRVVVVADNGATNVLGPPHINSIVDQPDGE' A
#
# COMPACT_ATOMS: atom_id res chain seq x y z
N MET A 1 -6.32 2.92 -9.58
CA MET A 1 -5.23 2.95 -8.58
C MET A 1 -5.05 1.62 -7.85
N ILE A 2 -6.12 0.86 -7.63
CA ILE A 2 -6.00 -0.48 -7.03
C ILE A 2 -5.12 -1.39 -7.88
N ALA A 3 -5.25 -1.30 -9.20
CA ALA A 3 -4.41 -2.11 -10.09
C ALA A 3 -2.93 -1.82 -9.91
N ASP A 4 -2.59 -0.57 -9.61
CA ASP A 4 -1.19 -0.19 -9.37
C ASP A 4 -0.68 -0.77 -8.05
N VAL A 5 -1.53 -0.82 -7.04
CA VAL A 5 -1.16 -1.45 -5.77
C VAL A 5 -0.95 -2.94 -5.97
N ARG A 6 -1.84 -3.58 -6.73
CA ARG A 6 -1.72 -5.01 -7.01
C ARG A 6 -0.40 -5.31 -7.72
N GLU A 7 -0.05 -4.48 -8.70
CA GLU A 7 1.19 -4.66 -9.45
C GLU A 7 2.40 -4.58 -8.52
N ARG A 8 2.40 -3.64 -7.58
CA ARG A 8 3.50 -3.51 -6.63
C ARG A 8 3.57 -4.69 -5.69
N LEU A 9 2.43 -5.20 -5.25
CA LEU A 9 2.41 -6.36 -4.35
C LEU A 9 2.87 -7.64 -5.03
N GLU A 10 2.69 -7.74 -6.34
CA GLU A 10 3.06 -8.94 -7.10
C GLU A 10 4.48 -8.88 -7.66
N LYS A 11 5.17 -7.78 -7.48
CA LYS A 11 6.51 -7.62 -8.03
C LYS A 11 7.51 -8.54 -7.35
N VAL A 12 8.36 -9.18 -8.16
CA VAL A 12 9.39 -10.11 -7.65
C VAL A 12 10.74 -9.67 -8.20
N PRO A 13 11.71 -9.35 -7.33
CA PRO A 13 11.59 -9.28 -5.87
C PRO A 13 10.72 -8.10 -5.45
N PHE A 14 10.12 -8.22 -4.27
CA PHE A 14 9.26 -7.18 -3.74
C PHE A 14 10.08 -5.92 -3.47
N VAL A 15 9.53 -4.78 -3.85
CA VAL A 15 10.15 -3.47 -3.58
C VAL A 15 9.25 -2.70 -2.63
N PRO A 16 9.75 -2.31 -1.45
CA PRO A 16 8.94 -1.52 -0.52
C PRO A 16 8.41 -0.25 -1.15
N PHE A 17 7.20 0.12 -0.78
CA PHE A 17 6.59 1.32 -1.32
C PHE A 17 5.73 2.03 -0.27
N VAL A 18 5.30 3.23 -0.60
CA VAL A 18 4.48 4.07 0.26
C VAL A 18 3.22 4.44 -0.52
N ILE A 19 2.07 4.30 0.13
CA ILE A 19 0.80 4.75 -0.43
C ILE A 19 0.47 6.09 0.21
N ARG A 20 0.27 7.11 -0.62
CA ARG A 20 -0.13 8.43 -0.16
C ARG A 20 -1.62 8.61 -0.42
N THR A 21 -2.31 9.12 0.57
CA THR A 21 -3.75 9.34 0.46
C THR A 21 -4.05 10.82 0.27
N SER A 22 -5.27 11.11 -0.21
CA SER A 22 -5.67 12.48 -0.52
C SER A 22 -5.76 13.37 0.70
N ASP A 23 -5.85 12.78 1.90
CA ASP A 23 -5.89 13.54 3.15
C ASP A 23 -4.49 13.81 3.71
N GLY A 24 -3.45 13.49 2.97
CA GLY A 24 -2.08 13.80 3.36
C GLY A 24 -1.39 12.74 4.19
N HIS A 25 -2.01 11.59 4.40
CA HIS A 25 -1.36 10.51 5.13
C HIS A 25 -0.50 9.66 4.23
N GLU A 26 0.49 8.99 4.83
CA GLU A 26 1.36 8.06 4.13
C GLU A 26 1.34 6.73 4.86
N TYR A 27 1.21 5.66 4.08
CA TYR A 27 1.17 4.30 4.62
C TYR A 27 2.30 3.50 4.00
N SER A 28 3.22 3.07 4.85
CA SER A 28 4.39 2.33 4.40
C SER A 28 4.05 0.85 4.23
N VAL A 29 4.54 0.26 3.15
CA VAL A 29 4.38 -1.17 2.87
C VAL A 29 5.78 -1.75 2.71
N PRO A 30 6.45 -2.08 3.84
CA PRO A 30 7.83 -2.55 3.79
C PRO A 30 7.98 -3.99 3.32
N THR A 31 6.94 -4.80 3.48
CA THR A 31 6.94 -6.16 2.95
C THR A 31 5.57 -6.48 2.37
N VAL A 32 5.48 -7.56 1.61
CA VAL A 32 4.23 -7.97 0.98
C VAL A 32 3.15 -8.32 2.02
N ASP A 33 3.56 -8.64 3.25
CA ASP A 33 2.61 -8.98 4.29
C ASP A 33 1.96 -7.78 4.96
N HIS A 34 2.42 -6.57 4.65
CA HIS A 34 1.89 -5.36 5.28
C HIS A 34 0.67 -4.78 4.56
N ALA A 35 0.29 -5.36 3.44
CA ALA A 35 -0.88 -4.85 2.71
C ALA A 35 -1.52 -5.96 1.90
N PHE A 36 -2.82 -5.86 1.73
CA PHE A 36 -3.50 -6.78 0.82
C PHE A 36 -4.73 -6.09 0.23
N ILE A 37 -5.18 -6.62 -0.90
CA ILE A 37 -6.38 -6.14 -1.56
C ILE A 37 -7.52 -7.06 -1.17
N THR A 38 -8.66 -6.46 -0.80
CA THR A 38 -9.82 -7.25 -0.37
C THR A 38 -10.33 -8.13 -1.51
N PRO A 39 -11.06 -9.21 -1.17
CA PRO A 39 -11.51 -10.16 -2.19
C PRO A 39 -12.30 -9.54 -3.34
N ARG A 40 -13.03 -8.48 -3.09
CA ARG A 40 -13.76 -7.79 -4.16
C ARG A 40 -12.86 -6.90 -5.02
N GLY A 41 -11.61 -6.69 -4.59
CA GLY A 41 -10.67 -5.88 -5.35
C GLY A 41 -10.96 -4.38 -5.28
N ASN A 42 -11.72 -3.94 -4.29
CA ASN A 42 -12.15 -2.55 -4.21
C ASN A 42 -11.60 -1.80 -2.99
N ARG A 43 -10.78 -2.44 -2.17
CA ARG A 43 -10.16 -1.80 -1.01
C ARG A 43 -8.76 -2.34 -0.81
N VAL A 44 -7.91 -1.50 -0.23
CA VAL A 44 -6.56 -1.90 0.17
C VAL A 44 -6.50 -1.82 1.69
N VAL A 45 -6.04 -2.89 2.32
CA VAL A 45 -5.84 -2.92 3.77
C VAL A 45 -4.35 -2.86 4.04
N VAL A 46 -3.93 -1.88 4.85
CA VAL A 46 -2.53 -1.73 5.22
C VAL A 46 -2.41 -1.96 6.72
N VAL A 47 -1.51 -2.86 7.09
CA VAL A 47 -1.29 -3.22 8.50
C VAL A 47 0.08 -2.71 8.91
N ALA A 48 0.11 -1.86 9.94
CA ALA A 48 1.37 -1.36 10.48
C ALA A 48 1.97 -2.37 11.45
N ASP A 49 3.26 -2.21 11.74
CA ASP A 49 3.96 -3.12 12.64
C ASP A 49 3.36 -3.15 14.05
N ASN A 50 2.77 -2.04 14.47
CA ASN A 50 2.13 -1.98 15.79
C ASN A 50 0.72 -2.61 15.80
N GLY A 51 0.30 -3.20 14.68
CA GLY A 51 -1.00 -3.84 14.57
C GLY A 51 -2.13 -2.95 14.10
N ALA A 52 -1.89 -1.67 13.91
CA ALA A 52 -2.92 -0.76 13.41
C ALA A 52 -3.30 -1.16 11.99
N THR A 53 -4.60 -1.20 11.72
CA THR A 53 -5.11 -1.61 10.42
C THR A 53 -5.87 -0.47 9.79
N ASN A 54 -5.51 -0.13 8.55
CA ASN A 54 -6.13 0.97 7.81
C ASN A 54 -6.73 0.43 6.52
N VAL A 55 -7.98 0.81 6.24
CA VAL A 55 -8.68 0.38 5.03
C VAL A 55 -8.78 1.58 4.11
N LEU A 56 -8.22 1.45 2.92
CA LEU A 56 -8.15 2.55 1.96
C LEU A 56 -9.05 2.26 0.76
N GLY A 57 -9.89 3.22 0.41
CA GLY A 57 -10.72 3.13 -0.79
C GLY A 57 -10.02 3.80 -1.97
N PRO A 58 -10.32 3.36 -3.21
CA PRO A 58 -9.64 3.91 -4.39
C PRO A 58 -9.69 5.44 -4.51
N PRO A 59 -10.81 6.11 -4.21
CA PRO A 59 -10.85 7.57 -4.32
C PRO A 59 -9.90 8.30 -3.39
N HIS A 60 -9.45 7.64 -2.33
CA HIS A 60 -8.57 8.25 -1.33
C HIS A 60 -7.10 8.00 -1.61
N ILE A 61 -6.78 7.08 -2.51
CA ILE A 61 -5.39 6.79 -2.85
C ILE A 61 -4.93 7.81 -3.87
N ASN A 62 -3.94 8.62 -3.48
CA ASN A 62 -3.45 9.70 -4.32
C ASN A 62 -2.28 9.25 -5.20
N SER A 63 -1.30 8.57 -4.60
CA SER A 63 -0.12 8.14 -5.35
C SER A 63 0.57 6.98 -4.65
N ILE A 64 1.40 6.29 -5.41
CA ILE A 64 2.23 5.20 -4.91
C ILE A 64 3.66 5.55 -5.26
N VAL A 65 4.54 5.54 -4.24
CA VAL A 65 5.92 5.96 -4.40
C VAL A 65 6.82 4.87 -3.87
N ASP A 66 7.85 4.52 -4.63
CA ASP A 66 8.84 3.56 -4.15
C ASP A 66 9.55 4.14 -2.94
N GLN A 67 9.74 3.32 -1.92
CA GLN A 67 10.46 3.74 -0.74
C GLN A 67 11.95 3.81 -1.08
N PRO A 68 12.64 4.90 -0.70
CA PRO A 68 14.07 5.01 -0.97
C PRO A 68 14.83 3.84 -0.35
N ASP A 69 15.74 3.29 -1.13
CA ASP A 69 16.54 2.15 -0.72
C ASP A 69 17.63 2.58 0.25
N GLY A 70 17.82 1.79 1.30
CA GLY A 70 18.92 1.98 2.22
C GLY A 70 18.74 3.14 3.18
N GLU A 71 17.54 3.66 3.26
CA GLU A 71 17.30 4.84 4.12
C GLU A 71 16.34 4.51 5.25
#